data_0bac043e14d03fb442cbede41bd0dedd
#
_entry.id   0bac043e14d03fb442cbede41bd0dedd
#
_cell.length_a   1.000
_cell.length_b   1.000
_cell.length_c   1.000
_cell.angle_alpha   90.00
_cell.angle_beta   90.00
_cell.angle_gamma   90.00
#
_symmetry.space_group_name_H-M   'P 1'
#
loop_
_entity.id
_entity.type
_entity.pdbx_description
1 polymer ?
#
loop_
_entity_poly.entity_id
_entity_poly.type
_entity_poly.pdbx_seq_one_letter_code
_entity_poly.pdbx_strand_id
1 'polypeptide(L)'
;MFLLIFKGKILSRIKQEGRWVQTLQKKSWFESPYSSGIILFLWNTLMTGVVAFFIFILTKVNIPFLHLVILGIGTIISIWAWSIFNIAWIGSRKNRFKMASIGSSFYAILGVYALYRYLTLKPSYPGEDLFMAALGLMAVLIIAVVALLTCFVFTGFPKKEQLY
;
A
#
# COMPACT_ATOMS: atom_id res chain seq x y z
N MET A 1 5.88 11.99 12.87
CA MET A 1 5.45 11.70 14.26
C MET A 1 3.99 11.21 14.31
N PHE A 2 3.04 11.85 13.66
CA PHE A 2 1.61 11.47 13.63
C PHE A 2 1.37 10.01 13.15
N LEU A 3 1.98 9.58 12.04
CA LEU A 3 1.85 8.21 11.51
C LEU A 3 2.32 7.13 12.51
N LEU A 4 3.35 7.38 13.31
CA LEU A 4 3.86 6.42 14.30
C LEU A 4 2.92 6.28 15.50
N ILE A 5 2.27 7.36 15.92
CA ILE A 5 1.29 7.34 17.04
C ILE A 5 0.03 6.59 16.60
N PHE A 6 -0.47 6.89 15.38
CA PHE A 6 -1.65 6.23 14.82
C PHE A 6 -1.41 4.72 14.61
N LYS A 7 -0.21 4.37 14.12
CA LYS A 7 0.25 2.99 13.99
C LYS A 7 0.21 2.23 15.33
N GLY A 8 0.74 2.82 16.40
CA GLY A 8 0.74 2.19 17.73
C GLY A 8 -0.67 1.81 18.19
N LYS A 9 -1.64 2.71 18.00
CA LYS A 9 -3.04 2.51 18.35
C LYS A 9 -3.73 1.42 17.49
N ILE A 10 -3.40 1.33 16.19
CA ILE A 10 -3.94 0.28 15.31
C ILE A 10 -3.33 -1.07 15.67
N LEU A 11 -2.01 -1.14 15.83
CA LEU A 11 -1.32 -2.39 16.16
C LEU A 11 -1.72 -2.96 17.54
N SER A 12 -2.09 -2.11 18.50
CA SER A 12 -2.57 -2.57 19.82
C SER A 12 -3.94 -3.26 19.75
N ARG A 13 -4.75 -2.96 18.73
CA ARG A 13 -6.06 -3.60 18.54
C ARG A 13 -5.98 -4.97 17.85
N ILE A 14 -4.86 -5.28 17.19
CA ILE A 14 -4.67 -6.57 16.52
C ILE A 14 -4.00 -7.52 17.52
N LYS A 15 -4.71 -8.59 17.89
CA LYS A 15 -4.19 -9.62 18.80
C LYS A 15 -3.05 -10.39 18.12
N GLN A 16 -1.94 -10.61 18.81
CA GLN A 16 -0.81 -11.44 18.34
C GLN A 16 -1.24 -12.90 18.07
N GLU A 17 -2.23 -13.37 18.79
CA GLU A 17 -2.83 -14.72 18.65
C GLU A 17 -3.87 -14.80 17.51
N GLY A 18 -4.02 -13.75 16.70
CA GLY A 18 -4.96 -13.75 15.60
C GLY A 18 -4.64 -14.86 14.57
N ARG A 19 -5.66 -15.57 14.09
CA ARG A 19 -5.54 -16.66 13.10
C ARG A 19 -4.60 -16.30 11.92
N TRP A 20 -4.75 -15.11 11.38
CA TRP A 20 -3.96 -14.63 10.23
C TRP A 20 -2.47 -14.45 10.56
N VAL A 21 -2.16 -13.94 11.76
CA VAL A 21 -0.78 -13.77 12.25
C VAL A 21 -0.12 -15.15 12.42
N GLN A 22 -0.78 -16.08 13.11
CA GLN A 22 -0.27 -17.44 13.33
C GLN A 22 -0.12 -18.21 12.01
N THR A 23 -1.05 -18.04 11.07
CA THR A 23 -0.95 -18.70 9.76
C THR A 23 0.27 -18.23 8.99
N LEU A 24 0.58 -16.92 9.02
CA LEU A 24 1.79 -16.40 8.37
C LEU A 24 3.07 -16.87 9.06
N GLN A 25 3.11 -16.85 10.39
CA GLN A 25 4.28 -17.29 11.17
C GLN A 25 4.65 -18.76 10.95
N LYS A 26 3.67 -19.62 10.69
CA LYS A 26 3.89 -21.07 10.43
C LYS A 26 4.44 -21.36 9.03
N LYS A 27 4.49 -20.36 8.15
CA LYS A 27 4.95 -20.55 6.76
C LYS A 27 6.46 -20.34 6.66
N SER A 28 7.20 -21.34 6.22
CA SER A 28 8.67 -21.29 6.06
C SER A 28 9.15 -20.16 5.14
N TRP A 29 8.38 -19.81 4.11
CA TRP A 29 8.70 -18.69 3.23
C TRP A 29 8.62 -17.32 3.92
N PHE A 30 7.87 -17.21 5.04
CA PHE A 30 7.73 -15.95 5.78
C PHE A 30 8.98 -15.62 6.61
N GLU A 31 9.86 -16.56 6.87
CA GLU A 31 11.13 -16.34 7.56
C GLU A 31 12.14 -15.58 6.69
N SER A 32 12.02 -15.71 5.35
CA SER A 32 12.87 -14.99 4.40
C SER A 32 12.36 -13.58 4.16
N PRO A 33 13.20 -12.53 4.32
CA PRO A 33 12.82 -11.15 4.06
C PRO A 33 12.47 -10.88 2.59
N TYR A 34 13.09 -11.64 1.67
CA TYR A 34 12.83 -11.52 0.23
C TYR A 34 11.46 -12.08 -0.14
N SER A 35 11.17 -13.32 0.27
CA SER A 35 9.88 -13.95 -0.03
C SER A 35 8.71 -13.18 0.60
N SER A 36 8.84 -12.76 1.85
CA SER A 36 7.82 -11.97 2.54
C SER A 36 7.64 -10.59 1.88
N GLY A 37 8.73 -9.97 1.44
CA GLY A 37 8.69 -8.70 0.71
C GLY A 37 8.00 -8.83 -0.65
N ILE A 38 8.28 -9.91 -1.41
CA ILE A 38 7.64 -10.18 -2.70
C ILE A 38 6.13 -10.41 -2.51
N ILE A 39 5.74 -11.17 -1.50
CA ILE A 39 4.30 -11.40 -1.24
C ILE A 39 3.61 -10.11 -0.82
N LEU A 40 4.26 -9.28 -0.03
CA LEU A 40 3.74 -7.94 0.31
C LEU A 40 3.62 -7.05 -0.94
N PHE A 41 4.58 -7.12 -1.86
CA PHE A 41 4.53 -6.44 -3.15
C PHE A 41 3.34 -6.91 -3.99
N LEU A 42 3.18 -8.23 -4.13
CA LEU A 42 2.06 -8.83 -4.87
C LEU A 42 0.70 -8.47 -4.24
N TRP A 43 0.63 -8.46 -2.91
CA TRP A 43 -0.57 -8.00 -2.19
C TRP A 43 -0.92 -6.54 -2.52
N ASN A 44 0.07 -5.64 -2.49
CA ASN A 44 -0.12 -4.24 -2.84
C ASN A 44 -0.56 -4.07 -4.30
N THR A 45 0.05 -4.84 -5.22
CA THR A 45 -0.33 -4.88 -6.64
C THR A 45 -1.78 -5.33 -6.81
N LEU A 46 -2.16 -6.43 -6.14
CA LEU A 46 -3.51 -6.98 -6.22
C LEU A 46 -4.54 -5.99 -5.68
N MET A 47 -4.30 -5.43 -4.49
CA MET A 47 -5.22 -4.47 -3.87
C MET A 47 -5.39 -3.21 -4.71
N THR A 48 -4.30 -2.65 -5.22
CA THR A 48 -4.35 -1.49 -6.11
C THR A 48 -5.05 -1.81 -7.42
N GLY A 49 -4.80 -2.99 -7.99
CA GLY A 49 -5.48 -3.46 -9.21
C GLY A 49 -6.99 -3.63 -9.01
N VAL A 50 -7.41 -4.21 -7.88
CA VAL A 50 -8.83 -4.36 -7.52
C VAL A 50 -9.50 -2.99 -7.36
N VAL A 51 -8.87 -2.06 -6.64
CA VAL A 51 -9.41 -0.70 -6.47
C VAL A 51 -9.50 0.02 -7.82
N ALA A 52 -8.46 -0.05 -8.64
CA ALA A 52 -8.45 0.55 -9.98
C ALA A 52 -9.54 -0.04 -10.89
N PHE A 53 -9.75 -1.36 -10.83
CA PHE A 53 -10.80 -2.05 -11.58
C PHE A 53 -12.20 -1.56 -11.17
N PHE A 54 -12.48 -1.45 -9.88
CA PHE A 54 -13.76 -0.92 -9.43
C PHE A 54 -13.95 0.56 -9.82
N ILE A 55 -12.91 1.39 -9.71
CA ILE A 55 -12.98 2.78 -10.18
C ILE A 55 -13.25 2.81 -11.70
N PHE A 56 -12.62 1.94 -12.49
CA PHE A 56 -12.88 1.84 -13.93
C PHE A 56 -14.35 1.47 -14.21
N ILE A 57 -14.92 0.51 -13.48
CA ILE A 57 -16.36 0.18 -13.61
C ILE A 57 -17.23 1.41 -13.31
N LEU A 58 -16.86 2.19 -12.28
CA LEU A 58 -17.61 3.38 -11.91
C LEU A 58 -17.63 4.46 -13.00
N THR A 59 -16.67 4.49 -13.91
CA THR A 59 -16.72 5.42 -15.06
C THR A 59 -17.92 5.13 -15.99
N LYS A 60 -18.52 3.93 -15.89
CA LYS A 60 -19.71 3.51 -16.65
C LYS A 60 -21.02 3.74 -15.87
N VAL A 61 -20.93 3.96 -14.57
CA VAL A 61 -22.08 4.09 -13.66
C VAL A 61 -21.95 5.42 -12.93
N ASN A 62 -22.78 6.40 -13.27
CA ASN A 62 -22.73 7.75 -12.69
C ASN A 62 -23.26 7.80 -11.24
N ILE A 63 -22.53 7.19 -10.29
CA ILE A 63 -22.85 7.29 -8.86
C ILE A 63 -21.85 8.26 -8.21
N PRO A 64 -22.27 9.45 -7.80
CA PRO A 64 -21.37 10.43 -7.19
C PRO A 64 -20.79 9.89 -5.88
N PHE A 65 -19.56 10.25 -5.56
CA PHE A 65 -18.81 9.92 -4.34
C PHE A 65 -18.52 8.44 -4.07
N LEU A 66 -19.05 7.48 -4.84
CA LEU A 66 -18.81 6.05 -4.63
C LEU A 66 -17.32 5.69 -4.76
N HIS A 67 -16.58 6.39 -5.63
CA HIS A 67 -15.13 6.23 -5.75
C HIS A 67 -14.37 6.52 -4.45
N LEU A 68 -14.82 7.48 -3.63
CA LEU A 68 -14.22 7.77 -2.33
C LEU A 68 -14.44 6.63 -1.34
N VAL A 69 -15.61 5.99 -1.38
CA VAL A 69 -15.92 4.82 -0.53
C VAL A 69 -15.01 3.66 -0.90
N ILE A 70 -14.83 3.37 -2.20
CA ILE A 70 -13.94 2.30 -2.68
C ILE A 70 -12.49 2.56 -2.27
N LEU A 71 -11.99 3.79 -2.45
CA LEU A 71 -10.66 4.19 -2.00
C LEU A 71 -10.50 4.04 -0.49
N GLY A 72 -11.51 4.43 0.30
CA GLY A 72 -11.52 4.31 1.75
C GLY A 72 -11.43 2.85 2.21
N ILE A 73 -12.27 1.98 1.65
CA ILE A 73 -12.28 0.54 1.94
C ILE A 73 -10.93 -0.10 1.56
N GLY A 74 -10.42 0.18 0.35
CA GLY A 74 -9.12 -0.32 -0.10
C GLY A 74 -7.98 0.10 0.81
N THR A 75 -7.99 1.35 1.29
CA THR A 75 -7.00 1.88 2.23
C THR A 75 -7.07 1.16 3.58
N ILE A 76 -8.27 0.95 4.13
CA ILE A 76 -8.47 0.24 5.40
C ILE A 76 -7.95 -1.19 5.32
N ILE A 77 -8.29 -1.92 4.25
CA ILE A 77 -7.84 -3.30 4.01
C ILE A 77 -6.31 -3.34 3.87
N SER A 78 -5.71 -2.39 3.15
CA SER A 78 -4.25 -2.31 2.99
C SER A 78 -3.54 -2.07 4.32
N ILE A 79 -4.00 -1.11 5.13
CA ILE A 79 -3.43 -0.83 6.45
C ILE A 79 -3.56 -2.04 7.38
N TRP A 80 -4.69 -2.73 7.34
CA TRP A 80 -4.92 -3.95 8.13
C TRP A 80 -3.93 -5.05 7.71
N ALA A 81 -3.76 -5.31 6.42
CA ALA A 81 -2.80 -6.29 5.91
C ALA A 81 -1.36 -5.94 6.30
N TRP A 82 -0.92 -4.68 6.12
CA TRP A 82 0.42 -4.23 6.53
C TRP A 82 0.65 -4.40 8.03
N SER A 83 -0.38 -4.20 8.84
CA SER A 83 -0.32 -4.42 10.28
C SER A 83 -0.16 -5.90 10.63
N ILE A 84 -0.82 -6.81 9.92
CA ILE A 84 -0.63 -8.27 10.08
C ILE A 84 0.80 -8.66 9.72
N PHE A 85 1.33 -8.20 8.58
CA PHE A 85 2.72 -8.46 8.19
C PHE A 85 3.71 -7.96 9.25
N ASN A 86 3.45 -6.78 9.83
CA ASN A 86 4.29 -6.24 10.90
C ASN A 86 4.31 -7.12 12.15
N ILE A 87 3.13 -7.56 12.62
CA ILE A 87 2.99 -8.35 13.86
C ILE A 87 3.50 -9.78 13.64
N ALA A 88 3.24 -10.36 12.46
CA ALA A 88 3.67 -11.71 12.13
C ALA A 88 5.18 -11.86 11.95
N TRP A 89 5.90 -10.78 11.63
CA TRP A 89 7.33 -10.85 11.38
C TRP A 89 8.15 -11.13 12.65
N ILE A 90 8.86 -12.28 12.66
CA ILE A 90 9.78 -12.69 13.72
C ILE A 90 11.19 -12.73 13.12
N GLY A 91 11.91 -11.62 13.16
CA GLY A 91 13.26 -11.58 12.60
C GLY A 91 13.99 -10.28 12.93
N SER A 92 15.27 -10.21 12.51
CA SER A 92 16.11 -9.05 12.77
C SER A 92 15.53 -7.75 12.18
N ARG A 93 15.85 -6.61 12.80
CA ARG A 93 15.43 -5.29 12.30
C ARG A 93 15.91 -5.05 10.87
N LYS A 94 17.13 -5.45 10.52
CA LYS A 94 17.68 -5.30 9.17
C LYS A 94 16.85 -6.05 8.13
N ASN A 95 16.46 -7.28 8.43
CA ASN A 95 15.65 -8.10 7.53
C ASN A 95 14.21 -7.56 7.40
N ARG A 96 13.65 -6.99 8.49
CA ARG A 96 12.36 -6.29 8.45
C ARG A 96 12.38 -5.09 7.51
N PHE A 97 13.44 -4.27 7.55
CA PHE A 97 13.60 -3.15 6.61
C PHE A 97 13.71 -3.63 5.17
N LYS A 98 14.44 -4.73 4.91
CA LYS A 98 14.51 -5.33 3.56
C LYS A 98 13.12 -5.75 3.06
N MET A 99 12.36 -6.46 3.88
CA MET A 99 10.97 -6.85 3.56
C MET A 99 10.10 -5.61 3.27
N ALA A 100 10.17 -4.60 4.12
CA ALA A 100 9.40 -3.36 3.97
C ALA A 100 9.77 -2.62 2.67
N SER A 101 11.07 -2.50 2.36
CA SER A 101 11.55 -1.85 1.12
C SER A 101 11.07 -2.58 -0.12
N ILE A 102 11.18 -3.92 -0.16
CA ILE A 102 10.69 -4.72 -1.29
C ILE A 102 9.18 -4.58 -1.43
N GLY A 103 8.44 -4.72 -0.33
CA GLY A 103 6.98 -4.63 -0.36
C GLY A 103 6.44 -3.26 -0.76
N SER A 104 7.10 -2.17 -0.32
CA SER A 104 6.70 -0.81 -0.67
C SER A 104 7.21 -0.35 -2.04
N SER A 105 8.17 -1.04 -2.67
CA SER A 105 8.71 -0.68 -3.99
C SER A 105 7.65 -0.67 -5.09
N PHE A 106 6.56 -1.41 -4.93
CA PHE A 106 5.39 -1.33 -5.82
C PHE A 106 4.89 0.12 -5.97
N TYR A 107 4.74 0.84 -4.85
CA TYR A 107 4.28 2.23 -4.89
C TYR A 107 5.34 3.19 -5.45
N ALA A 108 6.63 2.88 -5.28
CA ALA A 108 7.70 3.63 -5.94
C ALA A 108 7.61 3.48 -7.45
N ILE A 109 7.44 2.25 -7.96
CA ILE A 109 7.27 1.98 -9.39
C ILE A 109 6.02 2.68 -9.93
N LEU A 110 4.89 2.59 -9.21
CA LEU A 110 3.65 3.28 -9.58
C LEU A 110 3.84 4.79 -9.65
N GLY A 111 4.53 5.39 -8.67
CA GLY A 111 4.83 6.81 -8.64
C GLY A 111 5.73 7.26 -9.78
N VAL A 112 6.79 6.50 -10.08
CA VAL A 112 7.68 6.77 -11.23
C VAL A 112 6.90 6.67 -12.55
N TYR A 113 6.04 5.66 -12.70
CA TYR A 113 5.18 5.52 -13.88
C TYR A 113 4.21 6.70 -14.03
N ALA A 114 3.54 7.10 -12.95
CA ALA A 114 2.63 8.25 -12.97
C ALA A 114 3.36 9.56 -13.33
N LEU A 115 4.56 9.76 -12.76
CA LEU A 115 5.40 10.91 -13.08
C LEU A 115 5.83 10.92 -14.55
N TYR A 116 6.29 9.77 -15.07
CA TYR A 116 6.64 9.63 -16.48
C TYR A 116 5.46 9.96 -17.38
N ARG A 117 4.27 9.43 -17.09
CA ARG A 117 3.04 9.71 -17.87
C ARG A 117 2.65 11.18 -17.78
N TYR A 118 2.82 11.81 -16.62
CA TYR A 118 2.56 13.24 -16.43
C TYR A 118 3.49 14.11 -17.28
N LEU A 119 4.80 13.83 -17.28
CA LEU A 119 5.79 14.58 -18.04
C LEU A 119 5.69 14.36 -19.56
N THR A 120 5.16 13.23 -19.99
CA THR A 120 5.00 12.88 -21.42
C THR A 120 3.56 13.04 -21.92
N LEU A 121 2.70 13.68 -21.12
CA LEU A 121 1.29 13.90 -21.48
C LEU A 121 1.20 14.81 -22.72
N LYS A 122 0.54 14.32 -23.77
CA LYS A 122 0.33 15.03 -25.03
C LYS A 122 -1.13 14.93 -25.44
N PRO A 123 -1.68 15.95 -26.10
CA PRO A 123 -3.03 15.88 -26.63
C PRO A 123 -3.14 14.81 -27.72
N SER A 124 -4.23 14.06 -27.72
CA SER A 124 -4.54 13.05 -28.73
C SER A 124 -5.09 13.69 -30.01
N TYR A 125 -5.68 14.87 -29.91
CA TYR A 125 -6.21 15.67 -31.01
C TYR A 125 -6.06 17.17 -30.72
N PRO A 126 -6.05 18.04 -31.77
CA PRO A 126 -5.96 19.48 -31.59
C PRO A 126 -7.12 20.05 -30.77
N GLY A 127 -6.81 20.79 -29.70
CA GLY A 127 -7.82 21.38 -28.81
C GLY A 127 -8.27 20.50 -27.64
N GLU A 128 -7.68 19.31 -27.45
CA GLU A 128 -7.95 18.48 -26.27
C GLU A 128 -7.47 19.18 -24.98
N ASP A 129 -8.37 19.30 -24.02
CA ASP A 129 -8.02 19.81 -22.69
C ASP A 129 -7.39 18.69 -21.84
N LEU A 130 -6.10 18.85 -21.55
CA LEU A 130 -5.33 17.90 -20.75
C LEU A 130 -5.45 18.12 -19.24
N PHE A 131 -6.17 19.14 -18.79
CA PHE A 131 -6.23 19.53 -17.39
C PHE A 131 -6.69 18.37 -16.48
N MET A 132 -7.80 17.71 -16.84
CA MET A 132 -8.33 16.60 -16.04
C MET A 132 -7.40 15.38 -16.05
N ALA A 133 -6.76 15.09 -17.18
CA ALA A 133 -5.78 14.00 -17.28
C ALA A 133 -4.54 14.28 -16.42
N ALA A 134 -4.02 15.50 -16.45
CA ALA A 134 -2.91 15.96 -15.62
C ALA A 134 -3.26 15.90 -14.12
N LEU A 135 -4.45 16.38 -13.74
CA LEU A 135 -4.94 16.36 -12.36
C LEU A 135 -5.05 14.92 -11.83
N GLY A 136 -5.57 14.01 -12.65
CA GLY A 136 -5.66 12.57 -12.32
C GLY A 136 -4.28 11.94 -12.08
N LEU A 137 -3.31 12.22 -12.94
CA LEU A 137 -1.94 11.71 -12.79
C LEU A 137 -1.23 12.29 -11.56
N MET A 138 -1.44 13.57 -11.25
CA MET A 138 -0.95 14.19 -10.01
C MET A 138 -1.56 13.54 -8.77
N ALA A 139 -2.86 13.26 -8.77
CA ALA A 139 -3.52 12.58 -7.67
C ALA A 139 -2.93 11.17 -7.46
N VAL A 140 -2.72 10.39 -8.53
CA VAL A 140 -2.07 9.06 -8.45
C VAL A 140 -0.66 9.18 -7.89
N LEU A 141 0.12 10.17 -8.31
CA LEU A 141 1.47 10.41 -7.80
C LEU A 141 1.48 10.69 -6.29
N ILE A 142 0.61 11.58 -5.82
CA ILE A 142 0.48 11.91 -4.39
C ILE A 142 0.07 10.67 -3.60
N ILE A 143 -0.93 9.91 -4.06
CA ILE A 143 -1.39 8.68 -3.42
C ILE A 143 -0.25 7.65 -3.37
N ALA A 144 0.51 7.48 -4.45
CA ALA A 144 1.63 6.55 -4.50
C ALA A 144 2.73 6.92 -3.47
N VAL A 145 3.09 8.20 -3.34
CA VAL A 145 4.07 8.67 -2.36
C VAL A 145 3.57 8.43 -0.93
N VAL A 146 2.32 8.81 -0.63
CA VAL A 146 1.72 8.60 0.70
C VAL A 146 1.63 7.10 1.02
N ALA A 147 1.20 6.26 0.08
CA ALA A 147 1.09 4.83 0.26
C ALA A 147 2.47 4.17 0.47
N LEU A 148 3.50 4.60 -0.29
CA LEU A 148 4.89 4.16 -0.11
C LEU A 148 5.38 4.41 1.31
N LEU A 149 5.27 5.65 1.78
CA LEU A 149 5.71 6.05 3.12
C LEU A 149 4.91 5.31 4.20
N THR A 150 3.60 5.21 4.04
CA THR A 150 2.73 4.54 5.01
C THR A 150 3.00 3.04 5.05
N CYS A 151 3.09 2.37 3.90
CA CYS A 151 3.42 0.94 3.82
C CYS A 151 4.78 0.66 4.47
N PHE A 152 5.82 1.43 4.13
CA PHE A 152 7.15 1.28 4.70
C PHE A 152 7.16 1.48 6.21
N VAL A 153 6.49 2.52 6.72
CA VAL A 153 6.39 2.79 8.16
C VAL A 153 5.61 1.68 8.87
N PHE A 154 4.50 1.22 8.32
CA PHE A 154 3.70 0.17 8.95
C PHE A 154 4.41 -1.17 8.98
N THR A 155 5.14 -1.55 7.95
CA THR A 155 5.81 -2.86 7.86
C THR A 155 7.24 -2.85 8.42
N GLY A 156 7.99 -1.76 8.26
CA GLY A 156 9.41 -1.67 8.60
C GLY A 156 9.69 -1.45 10.09
N PHE A 157 8.84 -0.70 10.80
CA PHE A 157 9.08 -0.42 12.21
C PHE A 157 8.33 -1.41 13.12
N PRO A 158 8.98 -2.05 14.10
CA PRO A 158 8.34 -2.99 15.02
C PRO A 158 7.35 -2.29 15.97
N LYS A 159 6.42 -3.04 16.56
CA LYS A 159 5.66 -2.63 17.72
C LYS A 159 6.63 -2.48 18.92
N LYS A 160 6.42 -1.48 19.79
CA LYS A 160 7.31 -1.24 20.96
C LYS A 160 7.52 -2.48 21.84
N GLU A 161 6.50 -3.32 21.99
CA GLU A 161 6.54 -4.55 22.81
C GLU A 161 7.38 -5.70 22.20
N GLN A 162 7.83 -5.59 20.95
CA GLN A 162 8.70 -6.58 20.30
C GLN A 162 10.20 -6.24 20.44
N LEU A 163 10.51 -5.25 21.25
CA LEU A 163 11.87 -4.74 21.45
C LEU A 163 12.56 -5.27 22.72
N TYR A 164 11.83 -6.05 23.54
CA TYR A 164 12.32 -6.65 24.80
C TYR A 164 12.21 -8.17 24.75
#